data_fc569d500131b3dc54d6f654b20549f9
#
_entry.id   fc569d500131b3dc54d6f654b20549f9
#
_cell.length_a   1.000
_cell.length_b   1.000
_cell.length_c   1.000
_cell.angle_alpha   90.00
_cell.angle_beta   90.00
_cell.angle_gamma   90.00
#
_symmetry.space_group_name_H-M   'P 1'
#
loop_
_entity.id
_entity.type
_entity.pdbx_description
1 polymer ?
#
loop_
_entity_poly.entity_id
_entity_poly.type
_entity_poly.pdbx_seq_one_letter_code
_entity_poly.pdbx_strand_id
1 'polypeptide(L)'
;MNLIVLGILLFSFGHMFKRLMPAGREFLDHRFGENLGKGFVALFLVSGVILITFGYYHNEFDIYLYTAPTWLTALMHLLMLISVAFMQAGKSLFGHASRLGSKVKHPMLTGLIIWSIAHLLVNGTLMAYLLFGGLGLWGHAQIFLLNRGRSEDLEPVQGTLSGDLILGGIVVVLSLIHI
;
A
#
# COMPACT_ATOMS: atom_id res chain seq x y z
N MET A 1 -15.95 -12.45 -5.97
CA MET A 1 -16.23 -11.10 -5.40
C MET A 1 -16.11 -11.08 -3.88
N ASN A 2 -16.83 -11.88 -3.12
CA ASN A 2 -16.81 -11.87 -1.65
C ASN A 2 -15.42 -12.11 -1.03
N LEU A 3 -14.58 -12.95 -1.66
CA LEU A 3 -13.23 -13.24 -1.17
C LEU A 3 -12.30 -12.02 -1.26
N ILE A 4 -12.41 -11.20 -2.30
CA ILE A 4 -11.59 -9.97 -2.41
C ILE A 4 -11.97 -9.00 -1.30
N VAL A 5 -13.27 -8.77 -1.09
CA VAL A 5 -13.75 -7.88 -0.03
C VAL A 5 -13.29 -8.38 1.34
N LEU A 6 -13.47 -9.67 1.62
CA LEU A 6 -13.00 -10.27 2.87
C LEU A 6 -11.47 -10.14 3.01
N GLY A 7 -10.72 -10.39 1.94
CA GLY A 7 -9.28 -10.26 1.94
C GLY A 7 -8.81 -8.83 2.22
N ILE A 8 -9.44 -7.81 1.60
CA ILE A 8 -9.13 -6.40 1.87
C ILE A 8 -9.47 -6.03 3.32
N LEU A 9 -10.58 -6.53 3.86
CA LEU A 9 -10.95 -6.27 5.26
C LEU A 9 -9.95 -6.88 6.23
N LEU A 10 -9.53 -8.14 6.01
CA LEU A 10 -8.51 -8.79 6.86
C LEU A 10 -7.15 -8.09 6.76
N PHE A 11 -6.72 -7.75 5.56
CA PHE A 11 -5.49 -6.98 5.33
C PHE A 11 -5.52 -5.63 6.03
N SER A 12 -6.62 -4.90 5.86
CA SER A 12 -6.83 -3.59 6.50
C SER A 12 -6.85 -3.69 8.01
N PHE A 13 -7.56 -4.67 8.55
CA PHE A 13 -7.61 -4.94 9.98
C PHE A 13 -6.24 -5.24 10.55
N GLY A 14 -5.47 -6.15 9.92
CA GLY A 14 -4.12 -6.49 10.37
C GLY A 14 -3.21 -5.26 10.46
N HIS A 15 -3.23 -4.40 9.45
CA HIS A 15 -2.43 -3.16 9.45
C HIS A 15 -2.90 -2.11 10.48
N MET A 16 -4.20 -2.03 10.73
CA MET A 16 -4.79 -1.04 11.63
C MET A 16 -4.92 -1.54 13.07
N PHE A 17 -4.77 -2.84 13.31
CA PHE A 17 -5.08 -3.49 14.58
C PHE A 17 -4.43 -2.80 15.77
N LYS A 18 -3.12 -2.54 15.73
CA LYS A 18 -2.40 -1.87 16.82
C LYS A 18 -2.95 -0.48 17.19
N ARG A 19 -3.53 0.22 16.21
CA ARG A 19 -4.05 1.58 16.39
C ARG A 19 -5.51 1.61 16.80
N LEU A 20 -6.30 0.70 16.22
CA LEU A 20 -7.73 0.61 16.51
C LEU A 20 -7.99 -0.10 17.83
N MET A 21 -7.13 -1.05 18.20
CA MET A 21 -7.28 -1.88 19.40
C MET A 21 -5.95 -1.97 20.19
N PRO A 22 -5.43 -0.85 20.72
CA PRO A 22 -4.16 -0.84 21.44
C PRO A 22 -4.17 -1.78 22.66
N ALA A 23 -5.24 -1.78 23.45
CA ALA A 23 -5.39 -2.68 24.58
C ALA A 23 -5.43 -4.17 24.15
N GLY A 24 -6.05 -4.48 23.01
CA GLY A 24 -6.03 -5.83 22.45
C GLY A 24 -4.63 -6.26 22.03
N ARG A 25 -3.86 -5.34 21.46
CA ARG A 25 -2.48 -5.60 21.11
C ARG A 25 -1.60 -5.84 22.35
N GLU A 26 -1.75 -5.01 23.36
CA GLU A 26 -1.04 -5.13 24.64
C GLU A 26 -1.39 -6.45 25.35
N PHE A 27 -2.68 -6.83 25.39
CA PHE A 27 -3.12 -8.13 25.91
C PHE A 27 -2.43 -9.31 25.21
N LEU A 28 -2.35 -9.28 23.86
CA LEU A 28 -1.68 -10.35 23.11
C LEU A 28 -0.19 -10.41 23.44
N ASP A 29 0.47 -9.26 23.51
CA ASP A 29 1.91 -9.18 23.79
C ASP A 29 2.23 -9.64 25.24
N HIS A 30 1.39 -9.29 26.21
CA HIS A 30 1.53 -9.75 27.59
C HIS A 30 1.21 -11.24 27.75
N ARG A 31 0.18 -11.75 27.08
CA ARG A 31 -0.28 -13.13 27.26
C ARG A 31 0.58 -14.15 26.50
N PHE A 32 1.07 -13.81 25.33
CA PHE A 32 1.72 -14.73 24.39
C PHE A 32 3.14 -14.31 24.00
N GLY A 33 3.57 -13.12 24.45
CA GLY A 33 4.84 -12.53 24.06
C GLY A 33 4.76 -11.76 22.74
N GLU A 34 5.64 -10.78 22.57
CA GLU A 34 5.67 -9.85 21.45
C GLU A 34 5.76 -10.55 20.09
N ASN A 35 6.53 -11.65 19.98
CA ASN A 35 6.70 -12.38 18.73
C ASN A 35 5.41 -13.08 18.29
N LEU A 36 4.67 -13.71 19.20
CA LEU A 36 3.38 -14.31 18.87
C LEU A 36 2.31 -13.25 18.60
N GLY A 37 2.34 -12.12 19.28
CA GLY A 37 1.50 -10.97 18.97
C GLY A 37 1.73 -10.42 17.56
N LYS A 38 3.00 -10.35 17.12
CA LYS A 38 3.34 -10.02 15.71
C LYS A 38 2.87 -11.10 14.73
N GLY A 39 3.03 -12.38 15.09
CA GLY A 39 2.57 -13.52 14.30
C GLY A 39 1.06 -13.51 14.08
N PHE A 40 0.29 -13.16 15.11
CA PHE A 40 -1.16 -13.01 15.02
C PHE A 40 -1.56 -11.95 13.98
N VAL A 41 -0.93 -10.77 14.04
CA VAL A 41 -1.17 -9.72 13.03
C VAL A 41 -0.75 -10.18 11.63
N ALA A 42 0.42 -10.83 11.52
CA ALA A 42 0.91 -11.34 10.24
C ALA A 42 -0.05 -12.37 9.63
N LEU A 43 -0.73 -13.18 10.44
CA LEU A 43 -1.73 -14.13 9.97
C LEU A 43 -2.87 -13.42 9.22
N PHE A 44 -3.40 -12.30 9.75
CA PHE A 44 -4.43 -11.53 9.07
C PHE A 44 -3.92 -10.94 7.75
N LEU A 45 -2.70 -10.42 7.75
CA LEU A 45 -2.10 -9.83 6.55
C LEU A 45 -1.91 -10.88 5.45
N VAL A 46 -1.32 -12.02 5.79
CA VAL A 46 -1.07 -13.11 4.84
C VAL A 46 -2.38 -13.71 4.33
N SER A 47 -3.32 -14.00 5.24
CA SER A 47 -4.65 -14.49 4.85
C SER A 47 -5.38 -13.49 3.96
N GLY A 48 -5.28 -12.19 4.27
CA GLY A 48 -5.85 -11.12 3.45
C GLY A 48 -5.29 -11.15 2.02
N VAL A 49 -3.96 -11.21 1.87
CA VAL A 49 -3.31 -11.28 0.55
C VAL A 49 -3.72 -12.55 -0.20
N ILE A 50 -3.72 -13.71 0.46
CA ILE A 50 -4.14 -14.98 -0.15
C ILE A 50 -5.59 -14.87 -0.67
N LEU A 51 -6.50 -14.36 0.14
CA LEU A 51 -7.91 -14.23 -0.26
C LEU A 51 -8.11 -13.22 -1.40
N ILE A 52 -7.38 -12.11 -1.40
CA ILE A 52 -7.39 -11.14 -2.51
C ILE A 52 -6.93 -11.82 -3.79
N THR A 53 -5.77 -12.48 -3.75
CA THR A 53 -5.17 -13.13 -4.92
C THR A 53 -6.08 -14.24 -5.45
N PHE A 54 -6.54 -15.12 -4.55
CA PHE A 54 -7.41 -16.21 -4.91
C PHE A 54 -8.76 -15.71 -5.46
N GLY A 55 -9.34 -14.71 -4.81
CA GLY A 55 -10.62 -14.12 -5.23
C GLY A 55 -10.51 -13.39 -6.58
N TYR A 56 -9.36 -12.79 -6.89
CA TYR A 56 -9.11 -12.15 -8.19
C TYR A 56 -8.95 -13.20 -9.30
N TYR A 57 -8.15 -14.23 -9.05
CA TYR A 57 -7.86 -15.29 -10.03
C TYR A 57 -9.05 -16.18 -10.37
N HIS A 58 -9.92 -16.48 -9.39
CA HIS A 58 -11.06 -17.38 -9.56
C HIS A 58 -12.38 -16.65 -9.77
N ASN A 59 -12.33 -15.39 -10.19
CA ASN A 59 -13.54 -14.68 -10.54
C ASN A 59 -13.92 -14.98 -12.01
N GLU A 60 -14.92 -15.85 -12.20
CA GLU A 60 -15.41 -16.24 -13.53
C GLU A 60 -16.25 -15.16 -14.21
N PHE A 61 -16.80 -14.24 -13.44
CA PHE A 61 -17.67 -13.17 -13.94
C PHE A 61 -17.22 -11.81 -13.45
N ASP A 62 -16.82 -10.94 -14.35
CA ASP A 62 -16.52 -9.54 -14.04
C ASP A 62 -17.50 -8.60 -14.76
N ILE A 63 -17.89 -7.56 -14.07
CA ILE A 63 -18.82 -6.54 -14.61
C ILE A 63 -17.98 -5.38 -15.13
N TYR A 64 -18.07 -5.13 -16.41
CA TYR A 64 -17.48 -3.96 -17.04
C TYR A 64 -18.30 -2.71 -16.72
N LEU A 65 -17.69 -1.73 -16.06
CA LEU A 65 -18.31 -0.46 -15.71
C LEU A 65 -18.00 0.61 -16.77
N TYR A 66 -16.81 0.55 -17.35
CA TYR A 66 -16.40 1.42 -18.45
C TYR A 66 -15.25 0.80 -19.24
N THR A 67 -15.02 1.32 -20.46
CA THR A 67 -13.86 1.00 -21.30
C THR A 67 -12.94 2.22 -21.36
N ALA A 68 -11.69 2.05 -20.92
CA ALA A 68 -10.72 3.14 -20.91
C ALA A 68 -10.31 3.52 -22.34
N PRO A 69 -10.33 4.80 -22.70
CA PRO A 69 -9.72 5.24 -23.95
C PRO A 69 -8.21 5.07 -23.93
N THR A 70 -7.61 4.77 -25.09
CA THR A 70 -6.19 4.38 -25.22
C THR A 70 -5.19 5.42 -24.69
N TRP A 71 -5.53 6.72 -24.77
CA TRP A 71 -4.67 7.78 -24.26
C TRP A 71 -4.48 7.73 -22.71
N LEU A 72 -5.44 7.15 -21.98
CA LEU A 72 -5.32 6.96 -20.52
C LEU A 72 -4.20 5.98 -20.15
N THR A 73 -3.80 5.08 -21.06
CA THR A 73 -2.68 4.17 -20.82
C THR A 73 -1.37 4.91 -20.62
N ALA A 74 -1.11 5.96 -21.41
CA ALA A 74 0.08 6.79 -21.24
C ALA A 74 0.08 7.52 -19.89
N LEU A 75 -1.07 8.07 -19.48
CA LEU A 75 -1.22 8.70 -18.16
C LEU A 75 -1.04 7.69 -17.03
N MET A 76 -1.60 6.49 -17.17
CA MET A 76 -1.44 5.41 -16.21
C MET A 76 0.04 5.06 -16.02
N HIS A 77 0.82 4.88 -17.10
CA HIS A 77 2.26 4.59 -16.99
C HIS A 77 3.02 5.71 -16.28
N LEU A 78 2.70 6.97 -16.56
CA LEU A 78 3.30 8.11 -15.85
C LEU A 78 2.98 8.07 -14.35
N LEU A 79 1.72 7.82 -13.99
CA LEU A 79 1.30 7.69 -12.59
C LEU A 79 1.94 6.48 -11.91
N MET A 80 2.11 5.36 -12.63
CA MET A 80 2.82 4.19 -12.11
C MET A 80 4.28 4.51 -11.79
N LEU A 81 4.98 5.23 -12.66
CA LEU A 81 6.35 5.68 -12.42
C LEU A 81 6.43 6.55 -11.15
N ILE A 82 5.53 7.52 -11.02
CA ILE A 82 5.43 8.38 -9.84
C ILE A 82 5.12 7.55 -8.59
N SER A 83 4.17 6.62 -8.69
CA SER A 83 3.78 5.73 -7.60
C SER A 83 4.97 4.93 -7.08
N VAL A 84 5.71 4.26 -7.96
CA VAL A 84 6.90 3.47 -7.61
C VAL A 84 7.95 4.36 -6.93
N ALA A 85 8.17 5.58 -7.46
CA ALA A 85 9.07 6.53 -6.85
C ALA A 85 8.66 6.87 -5.40
N PHE A 86 7.38 7.13 -5.14
CA PHE A 86 6.89 7.38 -3.78
C PHE A 86 6.94 6.16 -2.88
N MET A 87 6.57 4.96 -3.37
CA MET A 87 6.62 3.73 -2.60
C MET A 87 8.03 3.41 -2.10
N GLN A 88 9.04 3.71 -2.90
CA GLN A 88 10.45 3.44 -2.59
C GLN A 88 11.18 4.63 -1.94
N ALA A 89 10.53 5.80 -1.87
CA ALA A 89 11.17 7.04 -1.39
C ALA A 89 11.49 7.04 0.11
N GLY A 90 10.88 6.14 0.91
CA GLY A 90 11.15 5.99 2.34
C GLY A 90 12.58 5.51 2.63
N LYS A 91 12.84 5.08 3.87
CA LYS A 91 14.13 4.44 4.18
C LYS A 91 14.31 3.20 3.31
N SER A 92 15.34 3.20 2.47
CA SER A 92 15.71 2.03 1.67
C SER A 92 16.21 0.90 2.57
N LEU A 93 16.32 -0.31 2.01
CA LEU A 93 16.94 -1.47 2.66
C LEU A 93 18.38 -1.18 3.14
N PHE A 94 19.04 -0.19 2.54
CA PHE A 94 20.38 0.26 2.90
C PHE A 94 20.42 1.41 3.92
N GLY A 95 19.28 1.75 4.53
CA GLY A 95 19.19 2.79 5.57
C GLY A 95 19.20 4.24 5.06
N HIS A 96 19.32 4.46 3.74
CA HIS A 96 19.32 5.80 3.14
C HIS A 96 17.92 6.21 2.70
N ALA A 97 17.48 7.39 3.12
CA ALA A 97 16.24 7.99 2.62
C ALA A 97 16.55 8.91 1.41
N SER A 98 15.64 8.95 0.45
CA SER A 98 15.71 9.93 -0.63
C SER A 98 15.23 11.31 -0.15
N ARG A 99 15.64 12.37 -0.86
CA ARG A 99 15.12 13.72 -0.62
C ARG A 99 13.63 13.83 -0.90
N LEU A 100 13.10 13.02 -1.83
CA LEU A 100 11.67 12.90 -2.05
C LEU A 100 10.97 12.36 -0.81
N GLY A 101 11.49 11.26 -0.22
CA GLY A 101 10.95 10.64 0.98
C GLY A 101 11.00 11.53 2.21
N SER A 102 12.00 12.41 2.32
CA SER A 102 12.10 13.34 3.44
C SER A 102 11.07 14.48 3.40
N LYS A 103 10.54 14.80 2.21
CA LYS A 103 9.54 15.86 2.02
C LYS A 103 8.09 15.40 2.22
N VAL A 104 7.84 14.10 2.16
CA VAL A 104 6.50 13.53 2.25
C VAL A 104 6.37 12.69 3.52
N LYS A 105 5.37 13.01 4.33
CA LYS A 105 5.19 12.38 5.66
C LYS A 105 4.95 10.86 5.58
N HIS A 106 4.22 10.41 4.56
CA HIS A 106 3.86 9.00 4.34
C HIS A 106 4.09 8.57 2.89
N PRO A 107 5.34 8.55 2.40
CA PRO A 107 5.61 8.39 0.97
C PRO A 107 5.08 7.04 0.44
N MET A 108 5.27 5.94 1.14
CA MET A 108 4.79 4.62 0.72
C MET A 108 3.26 4.57 0.55
N LEU A 109 2.52 5.14 1.49
CA LEU A 109 1.04 5.18 1.40
C LEU A 109 0.58 6.15 0.30
N THR A 110 1.28 7.26 0.11
CA THR A 110 1.03 8.18 -1.00
C THR A 110 1.24 7.47 -2.34
N GLY A 111 2.33 6.72 -2.47
CA GLY A 111 2.58 5.89 -3.65
C GLY A 111 1.48 4.86 -3.89
N LEU A 112 1.03 4.16 -2.85
CA LEU A 112 -0.08 3.20 -2.95
C LEU A 112 -1.38 3.84 -3.45
N ILE A 113 -1.70 5.04 -2.97
CA ILE A 113 -2.89 5.78 -3.42
C ILE A 113 -2.76 6.15 -4.91
N ILE A 114 -1.61 6.66 -5.34
CA ILE A 114 -1.34 6.98 -6.74
C ILE A 114 -1.42 5.70 -7.61
N TRP A 115 -0.87 4.59 -7.14
CA TRP A 115 -0.95 3.27 -7.77
C TRP A 115 -2.41 2.82 -7.96
N SER A 116 -3.21 2.95 -6.92
CA SER A 116 -4.64 2.63 -6.98
C SER A 116 -5.37 3.47 -8.03
N ILE A 117 -5.12 4.78 -8.06
CA ILE A 117 -5.71 5.69 -9.05
C ILE A 117 -5.27 5.30 -10.47
N ALA A 118 -3.96 5.05 -10.68
CA ALA A 118 -3.42 4.66 -11.97
C ALA A 118 -4.10 3.40 -12.53
N HIS A 119 -4.27 2.39 -11.70
CA HIS A 119 -4.98 1.17 -12.08
C HIS A 119 -6.47 1.41 -12.36
N LEU A 120 -7.15 2.23 -11.58
CA LEU A 120 -8.56 2.56 -11.79
C LEU A 120 -8.81 3.34 -13.09
N LEU A 121 -7.83 4.08 -13.60
CA LEU A 121 -7.97 4.80 -14.87
C LEU A 121 -8.11 3.88 -16.08
N VAL A 122 -7.53 2.69 -16.03
CA VAL A 122 -7.50 1.78 -17.20
C VAL A 122 -8.23 0.45 -16.97
N ASN A 123 -8.49 0.08 -15.72
CA ASN A 123 -9.21 -1.15 -15.39
C ASN A 123 -10.64 -0.84 -14.98
N GLY A 124 -11.54 -0.81 -15.96
CA GLY A 124 -12.94 -0.43 -15.78
C GLY A 124 -13.85 -1.56 -15.31
N THR A 125 -13.36 -2.55 -14.57
CA THR A 125 -14.18 -3.67 -14.08
C THR A 125 -14.53 -3.51 -12.60
N LEU A 126 -15.64 -4.11 -12.17
CA LEU A 126 -16.06 -4.07 -10.77
C LEU A 126 -15.00 -4.68 -9.85
N MET A 127 -14.32 -5.74 -10.29
CA MET A 127 -13.24 -6.37 -9.50
C MET A 127 -12.05 -5.43 -9.32
N ALA A 128 -11.67 -4.69 -10.37
CA ALA A 128 -10.64 -3.68 -10.29
C ALA A 128 -11.03 -2.55 -9.31
N TYR A 129 -12.28 -2.12 -9.34
CA TYR A 129 -12.79 -1.11 -8.38
C TYR A 129 -12.77 -1.60 -6.95
N LEU A 130 -13.15 -2.86 -6.69
CA LEU A 130 -13.08 -3.45 -5.37
C LEU A 130 -11.63 -3.55 -4.89
N LEU A 131 -10.73 -4.04 -5.74
CA LEU A 131 -9.32 -4.23 -5.39
C LEU A 131 -8.60 -2.89 -5.22
N PHE A 132 -8.48 -2.13 -6.30
CA PHE A 132 -7.67 -0.90 -6.30
C PHE A 132 -8.35 0.21 -5.51
N GLY A 133 -9.68 0.36 -5.63
CA GLY A 133 -10.46 1.31 -4.84
C GLY A 133 -10.40 0.99 -3.35
N GLY A 134 -10.55 -0.28 -2.98
CA GLY A 134 -10.46 -0.74 -1.60
C GLY A 134 -9.08 -0.48 -0.97
N LEU A 135 -8.00 -0.80 -1.70
CA LEU A 135 -6.63 -0.53 -1.22
C LEU A 135 -6.31 0.98 -1.18
N GLY A 136 -6.81 1.77 -2.15
CA GLY A 136 -6.69 3.23 -2.12
C GLY A 136 -7.40 3.85 -0.92
N LEU A 137 -8.62 3.43 -0.63
CA LEU A 137 -9.37 3.86 0.55
C LEU A 137 -8.68 3.45 1.85
N TRP A 138 -8.17 2.22 1.91
CA TRP A 138 -7.35 1.78 3.04
C TRP A 138 -6.12 2.67 3.23
N GLY A 139 -5.41 3.02 2.15
CA GLY A 139 -4.25 3.91 2.20
C GLY A 139 -4.58 5.28 2.81
N HIS A 140 -5.71 5.88 2.41
CA HIS A 140 -6.20 7.14 2.98
C HIS A 140 -6.56 7.00 4.47
N ALA A 141 -7.31 5.95 4.82
CA ALA A 141 -7.67 5.67 6.22
C ALA A 141 -6.43 5.46 7.09
N GLN A 142 -5.41 4.78 6.56
CA GLN A 142 -4.16 4.55 7.27
C GLN A 142 -3.39 5.86 7.50
N ILE A 143 -3.30 6.76 6.50
CA ILE A 143 -2.70 8.09 6.67
C ILE A 143 -3.45 8.88 7.74
N PHE A 144 -4.78 8.85 7.71
CA PHE A 144 -5.61 9.54 8.68
C PHE A 144 -5.35 9.06 10.11
N LEU A 145 -5.32 7.74 10.33
CA LEU A 145 -5.03 7.15 11.64
C LEU A 145 -3.60 7.45 12.10
N LEU A 146 -2.64 7.40 11.18
CA LEU A 146 -1.25 7.76 11.45
C LEU A 146 -1.11 9.22 11.90
N ASN A 147 -1.85 10.11 11.28
CA ASN A 147 -1.81 11.54 11.64
C ASN A 147 -2.51 11.83 12.97
N ARG A 148 -3.57 11.09 13.31
CA ARG A 148 -4.26 11.24 14.61
C ARG A 148 -3.44 10.74 15.80
N GLY A 149 -2.70 9.65 15.63
CA GLY A 149 -1.89 9.04 16.71
C GLY A 149 -0.54 9.70 16.96
N ARG A 150 -0.16 10.70 16.16
CA ARG A 150 1.13 11.37 16.24
C ARG A 150 1.03 12.72 16.92
N SER A 151 1.14 12.70 18.23
CA SER A 151 1.52 13.88 19.04
C SER A 151 3.04 13.92 19.32
N GLU A 152 3.83 12.97 18.85
CA GLU A 152 5.26 12.90 19.17
C GLU A 152 6.14 13.05 17.92
N ASP A 153 7.12 13.91 18.07
CA ASP A 153 8.16 14.32 17.16
C ASP A 153 8.94 13.14 16.58
N LEU A 154 8.51 12.66 15.41
CA LEU A 154 9.43 11.86 14.62
C LEU A 154 10.45 12.81 14.01
N GLU A 155 11.70 12.67 14.41
CA GLU A 155 12.83 13.31 13.78
C GLU A 155 12.66 13.23 12.24
N PRO A 156 12.68 14.36 11.53
CA PRO A 156 12.55 14.35 10.08
C PRO A 156 13.71 13.54 9.49
N VAL A 157 13.36 12.48 8.76
CA VAL A 157 14.37 11.66 8.09
C VAL A 157 15.08 12.52 7.05
N GLN A 158 16.38 12.76 7.24
CA GLN A 158 17.15 13.54 6.28
C GLN A 158 17.40 12.76 5.01
N GLY A 159 16.98 13.33 3.88
CA GLY A 159 17.22 12.75 2.56
C GLY A 159 18.66 12.99 2.09
N THR A 160 19.25 11.99 1.45
CA THR A 160 20.63 12.00 0.97
C THR A 160 20.70 11.85 -0.54
N LEU A 161 21.80 12.31 -1.15
CA LEU A 161 22.05 12.08 -2.58
C LEU A 161 22.18 10.58 -2.90
N SER A 162 22.81 9.81 -2.03
CA SER A 162 22.87 8.35 -2.17
C SER A 162 21.48 7.72 -2.15
N GLY A 163 20.57 8.22 -1.31
CA GLY A 163 19.16 7.82 -1.31
C GLY A 163 18.45 8.14 -2.63
N ASP A 164 18.73 9.28 -3.23
CA ASP A 164 18.15 9.66 -4.53
C ASP A 164 18.68 8.76 -5.67
N LEU A 165 19.98 8.43 -5.67
CA LEU A 165 20.57 7.53 -6.67
C LEU A 165 20.04 6.10 -6.56
N ILE A 166 19.91 5.58 -5.34
CA ILE A 166 19.31 4.26 -5.09
C ILE A 166 17.85 4.26 -5.55
N LEU A 167 17.09 5.29 -5.19
CA LEU A 167 15.69 5.44 -5.63
C LEU A 167 15.60 5.46 -7.15
N GLY A 168 16.43 6.27 -7.83
CA GLY A 168 16.47 6.34 -9.29
C GLY A 168 16.77 4.99 -9.93
N GLY A 169 17.74 4.26 -9.41
CA GLY A 169 18.06 2.91 -9.88
C GLY A 169 16.90 1.93 -9.73
N ILE A 170 16.25 1.91 -8.57
CA ILE A 170 15.09 1.05 -8.31
C ILE A 170 13.92 1.41 -9.25
N VAL A 171 13.63 2.70 -9.40
CA VAL A 171 12.54 3.17 -10.28
C VAL A 171 12.77 2.75 -11.72
N VAL A 172 14.01 2.89 -12.24
CA VAL A 172 14.36 2.47 -13.61
C VAL A 172 14.18 0.97 -13.76
N VAL A 173 14.73 0.16 -12.86
CA VAL A 173 14.63 -1.32 -12.93
C VAL A 173 13.16 -1.76 -12.87
N LEU A 174 12.38 -1.25 -11.92
CA LEU A 174 10.97 -1.64 -11.80
C LEU A 174 10.12 -1.14 -12.97
N SER A 175 10.45 0.01 -13.56
CA SER A 175 9.76 0.50 -14.76
C SER A 175 10.02 -0.41 -15.97
N LEU A 176 11.25 -0.90 -16.14
CA LEU A 176 11.59 -1.83 -17.23
C LEU A 176 10.89 -3.19 -17.09
N ILE A 177 10.55 -3.60 -15.87
CA ILE A 177 9.80 -4.84 -15.63
C ILE A 177 8.30 -4.65 -15.90
N HIS A 178 7.80 -3.42 -15.78
CA HIS A 178 6.36 -3.11 -15.91
C HIS A 178 5.93 -2.72 -17.34
N ILE A 179 6.86 -2.43 -18.23
CA ILE A 179 6.63 -2.13 -19.65
C ILE A 179 6.73 -3.40 -20.47
#